data_2e7b8cd67e7a1862d1c48f8d04f920c0
#
_entry.id   2e7b8cd67e7a1862d1c48f8d04f920c0
#
_cell.length_a   1.000
_cell.length_b   1.000
_cell.length_c   1.000
_cell.angle_alpha   90.00
_cell.angle_beta   90.00
_cell.angle_gamma   90.00
#
_symmetry.space_group_name_H-M   'P 1'
#
loop_
_entity.id
_entity.type
_entity.pdbx_description
1 polymer ?
#
loop_
_entity_poly.entity_id
_entity_poly.type
_entity_poly.pdbx_seq_one_letter_code
_entity_poly.pdbx_strand_id
1 'polypeptide(L)'
;MKASFNNVLAKMHVPTRRRLKPAVLIVCVAACCATHVFAQPYPAKSVRIFVASGPGSGDDFVARLLAVKLGELMGQQFIIDNRPGAGGSIGQMAAAKSPPDGYTLLLGGGSMAGARYVNAAVQYDVLRDFTPVSLLETSPFVLLVHPSVPAKTAKEYIALARSRPGKMTFGTIGAGQIPYWSVILFNNMARIDAVEVAYKSTEGALIDLISGRVDYNFAPVVAALTNKARLRSLAVTTSARSPMLPDVPAMGEAALPGYEMPAWRSILGPAGMRSEIVEALNKSIRQVMAAPDVRQRMLESGSEPITSTPEELTARFADWVERFGKIAAQAGLKPQ
;
A
#
# COMPACT_ATOMS: atom_id res chain seq x y z
N MET A 1 -58.79 -28.37 -91.26
CA MET A 1 -58.34 -27.20 -92.04
C MET A 1 -57.56 -26.29 -91.08
N LYS A 2 -56.37 -25.99 -91.51
CA LYS A 2 -55.39 -25.20 -90.78
C LYS A 2 -55.80 -23.70 -90.81
N ALA A 3 -55.67 -23.01 -89.69
CA ALA A 3 -55.15 -21.64 -89.62
C ALA A 3 -55.41 -21.05 -88.24
N SER A 4 -54.37 -20.64 -87.73
CA SER A 4 -53.98 -19.41 -87.11
C SER A 4 -54.28 -19.26 -85.61
N PHE A 5 -53.39 -19.83 -84.82
CA PHE A 5 -53.16 -19.44 -83.41
C PHE A 5 -51.81 -18.69 -83.34
N ASN A 6 -51.77 -17.47 -83.71
CA ASN A 6 -50.64 -16.59 -83.48
C ASN A 6 -51.14 -15.16 -83.33
N ASN A 7 -51.18 -14.61 -82.17
CA ASN A 7 -51.06 -13.20 -81.85
C ASN A 7 -51.87 -12.79 -80.60
N VAL A 8 -51.51 -13.36 -79.41
CA VAL A 8 -51.90 -12.70 -78.15
C VAL A 8 -50.80 -12.96 -77.07
N LEU A 9 -49.55 -12.78 -77.43
CA LEU A 9 -48.45 -12.75 -76.41
C LEU A 9 -47.48 -11.61 -76.67
N ALA A 10 -48.00 -10.39 -76.66
CA ALA A 10 -47.14 -9.21 -76.70
C ALA A 10 -47.72 -8.16 -75.73
N LYS A 11 -47.20 -8.05 -74.57
CA LYS A 11 -47.05 -6.91 -73.62
C LYS A 11 -47.28 -7.29 -72.19
N MET A 12 -46.40 -8.16 -71.62
CA MET A 12 -46.13 -8.14 -70.20
C MET A 12 -44.86 -7.35 -70.01
N HIS A 13 -45.00 -6.13 -69.54
CA HIS A 13 -43.89 -5.29 -69.07
C HIS A 13 -43.37 -5.87 -67.77
N VAL A 14 -42.20 -6.55 -67.76
CA VAL A 14 -41.47 -6.97 -66.59
C VAL A 14 -40.74 -5.73 -66.09
N PRO A 15 -40.98 -5.28 -64.83
CA PRO A 15 -40.22 -4.14 -64.30
C PRO A 15 -38.75 -4.58 -64.09
N THR A 16 -37.86 -3.87 -64.76
CA THR A 16 -36.39 -4.05 -64.60
C THR A 16 -36.01 -3.93 -63.14
N ARG A 17 -35.61 -5.05 -62.53
CA ARG A 17 -34.95 -5.07 -61.19
C ARG A 17 -33.76 -4.13 -61.28
N ARG A 18 -33.86 -2.99 -60.62
CA ARG A 18 -32.71 -2.12 -60.33
C ARG A 18 -31.75 -2.92 -59.50
N ARG A 19 -30.65 -3.42 -60.10
CA ARG A 19 -29.53 -3.97 -59.39
C ARG A 19 -28.93 -2.85 -58.55
N LEU A 20 -29.11 -2.94 -57.20
CA LEU A 20 -28.35 -2.08 -56.28
C LEU A 20 -26.87 -2.27 -56.58
N LYS A 21 -26.17 -1.17 -56.82
CA LYS A 21 -24.73 -1.20 -57.10
C LYS A 21 -24.03 -1.87 -55.92
N PRO A 22 -23.07 -2.78 -56.12
CA PRO A 22 -22.39 -3.50 -55.06
C PRO A 22 -21.74 -2.57 -54.01
N ALA A 23 -21.43 -1.34 -54.39
CA ALA A 23 -20.91 -0.31 -53.51
C ALA A 23 -21.87 0.08 -52.34
N VAL A 24 -23.20 0.05 -52.56
CA VAL A 24 -24.19 0.38 -51.52
C VAL A 24 -24.32 -0.76 -50.50
N LEU A 25 -24.17 -2.02 -50.95
CA LEU A 25 -24.22 -3.19 -50.06
C LEU A 25 -22.97 -3.25 -49.16
N ILE A 26 -21.80 -2.87 -49.67
CA ILE A 26 -20.55 -2.83 -48.91
C ILE A 26 -20.58 -1.74 -47.83
N VAL A 27 -21.16 -0.58 -48.11
CA VAL A 27 -21.30 0.52 -47.11
C VAL A 27 -22.28 0.14 -46.00
N CYS A 28 -23.37 -0.55 -46.31
CA CYS A 28 -24.32 -1.02 -45.28
C CYS A 28 -23.73 -2.13 -44.40
N VAL A 29 -22.90 -3.05 -44.95
CA VAL A 29 -22.23 -4.09 -44.17
C VAL A 29 -21.12 -3.50 -43.30
N ALA A 30 -20.37 -2.49 -43.79
CA ALA A 30 -19.37 -1.77 -43.01
C ALA A 30 -19.99 -0.94 -41.86
N ALA A 31 -21.17 -0.38 -42.06
CA ALA A 31 -21.90 0.36 -41.02
C ALA A 31 -22.50 -0.56 -39.93
N CYS A 32 -22.87 -1.81 -40.23
CA CYS A 32 -23.32 -2.79 -39.24
C CYS A 32 -22.19 -3.42 -38.44
N CYS A 33 -20.95 -3.37 -38.92
CA CYS A 33 -19.76 -3.86 -38.18
C CYS A 33 -19.15 -2.82 -37.22
N ALA A 34 -19.70 -1.60 -37.16
CA ALA A 34 -19.43 -0.67 -36.08
C ALA A 34 -20.13 -1.19 -34.79
N THR A 35 -19.79 -2.39 -34.37
CA THR A 35 -20.14 -2.88 -33.02
C THR A 35 -19.56 -1.86 -32.06
N HIS A 36 -20.45 -1.18 -31.36
CA HIS A 36 -20.07 -0.42 -30.18
C HIS A 36 -19.31 -1.38 -29.27
N VAL A 37 -17.99 -1.26 -29.25
CA VAL A 37 -17.19 -1.85 -28.20
C VAL A 37 -17.62 -1.11 -26.93
N PHE A 38 -18.71 -1.58 -26.30
CA PHE A 38 -18.99 -1.22 -24.92
C PHE A 38 -17.77 -1.64 -24.13
N ALA A 39 -16.99 -0.69 -23.70
CA ALA A 39 -15.91 -0.97 -22.77
C ALA A 39 -16.54 -1.74 -21.61
N GLN A 40 -16.16 -3.02 -21.46
CA GLN A 40 -16.68 -3.82 -20.36
C GLN A 40 -16.40 -3.07 -19.06
N PRO A 41 -17.39 -2.97 -18.15
CA PRO A 41 -17.18 -2.28 -16.88
C PRO A 41 -16.01 -2.93 -16.15
N TYR A 42 -15.07 -2.12 -15.69
CA TYR A 42 -13.95 -2.59 -14.86
C TYR A 42 -14.45 -2.88 -13.44
N PRO A 43 -14.05 -4.01 -12.82
CA PRO A 43 -13.31 -5.15 -13.40
C PRO A 43 -14.25 -6.15 -14.12
N ALA A 44 -13.81 -6.71 -15.28
CA ALA A 44 -14.52 -7.75 -16.01
C ALA A 44 -14.01 -9.19 -15.70
N LYS A 45 -12.92 -9.31 -14.95
CA LYS A 45 -12.29 -10.57 -14.49
C LYS A 45 -11.66 -10.36 -13.11
N SER A 46 -11.19 -11.43 -12.49
CA SER A 46 -10.52 -11.37 -11.19
C SER A 46 -9.31 -10.43 -11.19
N VAL A 47 -9.15 -9.65 -10.11
CA VAL A 47 -8.03 -8.74 -9.88
C VAL A 47 -7.09 -9.38 -8.85
N ARG A 48 -5.78 -9.35 -9.10
CA ARG A 48 -4.77 -9.80 -8.13
C ARG A 48 -4.22 -8.64 -7.34
N ILE A 49 -4.08 -8.82 -6.03
CA ILE A 49 -3.38 -7.90 -5.14
C ILE A 49 -2.10 -8.59 -4.67
N PHE A 50 -0.94 -8.11 -5.12
CA PHE A 50 0.34 -8.57 -4.61
C PHE A 50 0.56 -8.01 -3.22
N VAL A 51 0.99 -8.90 -2.32
CA VAL A 51 1.37 -8.56 -0.94
C VAL A 51 2.83 -8.99 -0.75
N ALA A 52 3.70 -8.01 -0.52
CA ALA A 52 5.15 -8.22 -0.48
C ALA A 52 5.65 -8.84 0.85
N SER A 53 4.74 -9.44 1.61
CA SER A 53 4.99 -10.12 2.89
C SER A 53 4.29 -11.48 2.92
N GLY A 54 4.65 -12.31 3.89
CA GLY A 54 4.08 -13.66 4.05
C GLY A 54 2.63 -13.63 4.51
N PRO A 55 1.90 -14.76 4.28
CA PRO A 55 0.56 -14.95 4.82
C PRO A 55 0.53 -14.81 6.35
N GLY A 56 -0.55 -14.22 6.88
CA GLY A 56 -0.73 -13.96 8.31
C GLY A 56 -0.04 -12.69 8.82
N SER A 57 0.71 -11.98 7.99
CA SER A 57 1.26 -10.66 8.34
C SER A 57 0.16 -9.58 8.43
N GLY A 58 0.48 -8.43 9.04
CA GLY A 58 -0.43 -7.29 9.07
C GLY A 58 -0.81 -6.78 7.67
N ASP A 59 0.11 -6.87 6.69
CA ASP A 59 -0.19 -6.55 5.29
C ASP A 59 -1.20 -7.53 4.69
N ASP A 60 -1.00 -8.82 4.93
CA ASP A 60 -1.91 -9.89 4.45
C ASP A 60 -3.30 -9.73 5.05
N PHE A 61 -3.40 -9.39 6.34
CA PHE A 61 -4.68 -9.11 7.00
C PHE A 61 -5.43 -7.95 6.32
N VAL A 62 -4.77 -6.81 6.12
CA VAL A 62 -5.38 -5.63 5.49
C VAL A 62 -5.78 -5.93 4.04
N ALA A 63 -4.91 -6.61 3.29
CA ALA A 63 -5.18 -6.99 1.91
C ALA A 63 -6.41 -7.91 1.79
N ARG A 64 -6.53 -8.94 2.66
CA ARG A 64 -7.69 -9.87 2.65
C ARG A 64 -8.98 -9.17 3.05
N LEU A 65 -8.94 -8.31 4.07
CA LEU A 65 -10.11 -7.53 4.47
C LEU A 65 -10.61 -6.67 3.31
N LEU A 66 -9.71 -5.95 2.65
CA LEU A 66 -10.04 -5.14 1.48
C LEU A 66 -10.54 -5.99 0.31
N ALA A 67 -9.88 -7.12 0.00
CA ALA A 67 -10.19 -7.98 -1.14
C ALA A 67 -11.62 -8.55 -1.07
N VAL A 68 -12.04 -9.02 0.10
CA VAL A 68 -13.40 -9.52 0.31
C VAL A 68 -14.43 -8.43 0.03
N LYS A 69 -14.24 -7.26 0.61
CA LYS A 69 -15.19 -6.13 0.48
C LYS A 69 -15.21 -5.52 -0.91
N LEU A 70 -14.06 -5.42 -1.57
CA LEU A 70 -14.01 -5.01 -2.99
C LEU A 70 -14.71 -6.05 -3.89
N GLY A 71 -14.54 -7.33 -3.60
CA GLY A 71 -15.22 -8.41 -4.32
C GLY A 71 -16.74 -8.31 -4.24
N GLU A 72 -17.26 -8.07 -3.03
CA GLU A 72 -18.69 -7.84 -2.78
C GLU A 72 -19.20 -6.60 -3.54
N LEU A 73 -18.43 -5.51 -3.53
CA LEU A 73 -18.84 -4.23 -4.10
C LEU A 73 -18.74 -4.18 -5.63
N MET A 74 -17.66 -4.75 -6.20
CA MET A 74 -17.33 -4.63 -7.63
C MET A 74 -17.72 -5.86 -8.46
N GLY A 75 -18.26 -6.92 -7.82
CA GLY A 75 -18.79 -8.10 -8.52
C GLY A 75 -17.72 -9.02 -9.13
N GLN A 76 -16.44 -8.85 -8.79
CA GLN A 76 -15.33 -9.69 -9.25
C GLN A 76 -14.42 -10.04 -8.10
N GLN A 77 -13.79 -11.22 -8.14
CA GLN A 77 -12.88 -11.65 -7.09
C GLN A 77 -11.60 -10.80 -7.06
N PHE A 78 -11.18 -10.38 -5.86
CA PHE A 78 -9.85 -9.84 -5.59
C PHE A 78 -9.03 -10.93 -4.89
N ILE A 79 -7.97 -11.40 -5.53
CA ILE A 79 -7.17 -12.55 -5.11
C ILE A 79 -5.86 -12.05 -4.51
N ILE A 80 -5.56 -12.49 -3.28
CA ILE A 80 -4.29 -12.15 -2.63
C ILE A 80 -3.19 -13.09 -3.12
N ASP A 81 -2.10 -12.50 -3.58
CA ASP A 81 -0.89 -13.21 -4.05
C ASP A 81 0.30 -12.74 -3.19
N ASN A 82 0.64 -13.52 -2.17
CA ASN A 82 1.75 -13.21 -1.27
C ASN A 82 3.09 -13.50 -1.96
N ARG A 83 3.95 -12.49 -2.07
CA ARG A 83 5.28 -12.55 -2.70
C ARG A 83 6.34 -12.00 -1.78
N PRO A 84 6.69 -12.71 -0.68
CA PRO A 84 7.71 -12.28 0.26
C PRO A 84 9.11 -12.39 -0.35
N GLY A 85 10.08 -11.79 0.34
CA GLY A 85 11.51 -11.93 0.05
C GLY A 85 12.21 -10.60 -0.17
N ALA A 86 13.49 -10.55 0.20
CA ALA A 86 14.37 -9.38 0.08
C ALA A 86 13.75 -8.08 0.62
N GLY A 87 13.15 -8.12 1.84
CA GLY A 87 12.48 -6.96 2.43
C GLY A 87 11.22 -6.49 1.69
N GLY A 88 10.60 -7.37 0.88
CA GLY A 88 9.42 -7.07 0.07
C GLY A 88 9.74 -6.68 -1.37
N SER A 89 11.00 -6.42 -1.71
CA SER A 89 11.38 -5.94 -3.06
C SER A 89 11.02 -6.90 -4.19
N ILE A 90 10.97 -8.22 -3.93
CA ILE A 90 10.58 -9.22 -4.94
C ILE A 90 9.12 -8.98 -5.41
N GLY A 91 8.19 -8.90 -4.47
CA GLY A 91 6.78 -8.65 -4.79
C GLY A 91 6.56 -7.27 -5.41
N GLN A 92 7.23 -6.25 -4.88
CA GLN A 92 7.15 -4.87 -5.37
C GLN A 92 7.67 -4.74 -6.81
N MET A 93 8.84 -5.32 -7.12
CA MET A 93 9.39 -5.34 -8.49
C MET A 93 8.50 -6.13 -9.47
N ALA A 94 7.91 -7.24 -9.01
CA ALA A 94 6.97 -8.00 -9.82
C ALA A 94 5.72 -7.18 -10.16
N ALA A 95 5.20 -6.40 -9.20
CA ALA A 95 4.10 -5.48 -9.42
C ALA A 95 4.45 -4.38 -10.42
N ALA A 96 5.61 -3.71 -10.23
CA ALA A 96 6.07 -2.65 -11.13
C ALA A 96 6.18 -3.09 -12.60
N LYS A 97 6.52 -4.37 -12.84
CA LYS A 97 6.68 -4.96 -14.18
C LYS A 97 5.38 -5.55 -14.76
N SER A 98 4.28 -5.51 -14.02
CA SER A 98 2.99 -6.04 -14.48
C SER A 98 2.34 -5.08 -15.51
N PRO A 99 1.43 -5.58 -16.38
CA PRO A 99 0.66 -4.72 -17.27
C PRO A 99 -0.16 -3.69 -16.49
N PRO A 100 -0.26 -2.42 -16.96
CA PRO A 100 -1.01 -1.36 -16.29
C PRO A 100 -2.51 -1.40 -16.61
N ASP A 101 -3.08 -2.60 -16.71
CA ASP A 101 -4.47 -2.85 -17.09
C ASP A 101 -5.46 -2.87 -15.90
N GLY A 102 -4.96 -2.65 -14.68
CA GLY A 102 -5.74 -2.66 -13.45
C GLY A 102 -5.98 -4.04 -12.84
N TYR A 103 -5.54 -5.13 -13.47
CA TYR A 103 -5.75 -6.50 -12.97
C TYR A 103 -4.61 -7.04 -12.11
N THR A 104 -3.55 -6.25 -11.94
CA THR A 104 -2.52 -6.50 -10.92
C THR A 104 -2.32 -5.22 -10.12
N LEU A 105 -2.60 -5.31 -8.82
CA LEU A 105 -2.40 -4.24 -7.86
C LEU A 105 -1.33 -4.66 -6.86
N LEU A 106 -0.81 -3.71 -6.10
CA LEU A 106 0.15 -3.92 -5.01
C LEU A 106 -0.39 -3.30 -3.74
N LEU A 107 -0.41 -4.06 -2.66
CA LEU A 107 -0.42 -3.48 -1.33
C LEU A 107 1.00 -2.99 -1.02
N GLY A 108 1.20 -1.69 -1.07
CA GLY A 108 2.45 -1.02 -0.78
C GLY A 108 2.32 -0.06 0.39
N GLY A 109 3.40 0.63 0.73
CA GLY A 109 3.36 1.58 1.84
C GLY A 109 4.64 2.39 1.99
N GLY A 110 4.77 3.09 3.10
CA GLY A 110 5.86 4.03 3.37
C GLY A 110 7.25 3.45 3.24
N SER A 111 7.45 2.19 3.60
CA SER A 111 8.75 1.50 3.49
C SER A 111 9.31 1.49 2.07
N MET A 112 8.45 1.49 1.04
CA MET A 112 8.89 1.52 -0.36
C MET A 112 9.68 2.78 -0.71
N ALA A 113 9.35 3.91 -0.11
CA ALA A 113 10.04 5.18 -0.34
C ALA A 113 11.48 5.17 0.17
N GLY A 114 11.75 4.41 1.25
CA GLY A 114 13.07 4.28 1.87
C GLY A 114 13.91 3.10 1.38
N ALA A 115 13.30 2.13 0.73
CA ALA A 115 13.91 0.83 0.45
C ALA A 115 15.24 0.93 -0.33
N ARG A 116 15.34 1.82 -1.32
CA ARG A 116 16.54 2.06 -2.15
C ARG A 116 17.76 2.55 -1.38
N TYR A 117 17.57 3.16 -0.21
CA TYR A 117 18.66 3.70 0.60
C TYR A 117 19.35 2.65 1.48
N VAL A 118 18.74 1.47 1.63
CA VAL A 118 19.23 0.40 2.51
C VAL A 118 19.33 -0.96 1.83
N ASN A 119 18.78 -1.14 0.62
CA ASN A 119 18.76 -2.41 -0.10
C ASN A 119 19.18 -2.19 -1.57
N ALA A 120 20.35 -2.69 -1.95
CA ALA A 120 20.91 -2.59 -3.30
C ALA A 120 20.10 -3.39 -4.35
N ALA A 121 19.31 -4.38 -3.94
CA ALA A 121 18.48 -5.18 -4.85
C ALA A 121 17.22 -4.44 -5.32
N VAL A 122 16.88 -3.28 -4.74
CA VAL A 122 15.72 -2.48 -5.15
C VAL A 122 16.00 -1.78 -6.47
N GLN A 123 15.29 -2.21 -7.51
CA GLN A 123 15.44 -1.69 -8.90
C GLN A 123 14.23 -0.87 -9.36
N TYR A 124 13.29 -0.54 -8.48
CA TYR A 124 12.17 0.33 -8.79
C TYR A 124 12.37 1.74 -8.22
N ASP A 125 11.70 2.69 -8.83
CA ASP A 125 11.46 4.02 -8.28
C ASP A 125 9.96 4.14 -7.98
N VAL A 126 9.60 4.39 -6.71
CA VAL A 126 8.19 4.39 -6.29
C VAL A 126 7.38 5.49 -6.96
N LEU A 127 8.00 6.60 -7.35
CA LEU A 127 7.33 7.72 -8.00
C LEU A 127 7.17 7.53 -9.51
N ARG A 128 8.08 6.74 -10.13
CA ARG A 128 8.09 6.52 -11.58
C ARG A 128 7.36 5.24 -11.99
N ASP A 129 7.55 4.16 -11.24
CA ASP A 129 7.22 2.81 -11.68
C ASP A 129 5.85 2.34 -11.16
N PHE A 130 5.13 3.20 -10.40
CA PHE A 130 3.81 2.91 -9.86
C PHE A 130 2.81 4.03 -10.12
N THR A 131 1.54 3.64 -10.21
CA THR A 131 0.38 4.54 -10.20
C THR A 131 -0.27 4.45 -8.82
N PRO A 132 -0.26 5.50 -7.99
CA PRO A 132 -0.97 5.56 -6.73
C PRO A 132 -2.49 5.47 -6.93
N VAL A 133 -3.18 4.70 -6.07
CA VAL A 133 -4.65 4.57 -6.12
C VAL A 133 -5.29 5.17 -4.86
N SER A 134 -4.97 4.66 -3.68
CA SER A 134 -5.50 5.19 -2.42
C SER A 134 -4.65 4.76 -1.23
N LEU A 135 -4.51 5.62 -0.26
CA LEU A 135 -4.14 5.25 1.09
C LEU A 135 -5.24 4.36 1.69
N LEU A 136 -4.88 3.45 2.58
CA LEU A 136 -5.83 2.57 3.27
C LEU A 136 -5.86 2.83 4.78
N GLU A 137 -4.68 3.06 5.36
CA GLU A 137 -4.55 3.17 6.81
C GLU A 137 -3.25 3.84 7.22
N THR A 138 -3.21 4.27 8.47
CA THR A 138 -1.99 4.58 9.19
C THR A 138 -1.93 3.75 10.47
N SER A 139 -0.72 3.33 10.85
CA SER A 139 -0.50 2.53 12.06
C SER A 139 0.61 3.16 12.89
N PRO A 140 0.32 3.58 14.13
CA PRO A 140 1.35 4.08 15.00
C PRO A 140 2.29 2.96 15.45
N PHE A 141 3.59 3.26 15.49
CA PHE A 141 4.53 2.54 16.30
C PHE A 141 4.69 3.25 17.64
N VAL A 142 5.11 2.50 18.65
CA VAL A 142 5.27 3.00 20.02
C VAL A 142 6.71 2.78 20.45
N LEU A 143 7.36 3.83 20.95
CA LEU A 143 8.62 3.68 21.68
C LEU A 143 8.34 2.96 22.99
N LEU A 144 8.75 1.70 23.05
CA LEU A 144 8.63 0.83 24.22
C LEU A 144 9.98 0.65 24.89
N VAL A 145 9.99 0.64 26.23
CA VAL A 145 11.17 0.33 27.04
C VAL A 145 10.81 -0.71 28.08
N HIS A 146 11.83 -1.50 28.50
CA HIS A 146 11.68 -2.39 29.65
C HIS A 146 11.52 -1.56 30.93
N PRO A 147 10.71 -1.98 31.94
CA PRO A 147 10.49 -1.23 33.17
C PRO A 147 11.75 -0.99 34.01
N SER A 148 12.81 -1.81 33.86
CA SER A 148 14.11 -1.60 34.52
C SER A 148 14.87 -0.38 34.00
N VAL A 149 14.53 0.12 32.82
CA VAL A 149 15.09 1.37 32.31
C VAL A 149 14.57 2.54 33.16
N PRO A 150 15.46 3.31 33.83
CA PRO A 150 15.06 4.36 34.77
C PRO A 150 14.64 5.65 34.00
N ALA A 151 13.63 5.52 33.12
CA ALA A 151 13.03 6.61 32.38
C ALA A 151 11.51 6.38 32.28
N LYS A 152 10.71 7.39 32.62
CA LYS A 152 9.25 7.36 32.59
C LYS A 152 8.67 8.12 31.41
N THR A 153 9.48 8.95 30.77
CA THR A 153 9.10 9.78 29.60
C THR A 153 10.14 9.64 28.50
N ALA A 154 9.76 9.97 27.25
CA ALA A 154 10.69 9.99 26.12
C ALA A 154 11.86 10.97 26.37
N LYS A 155 11.59 12.12 27.00
CA LYS A 155 12.62 13.10 27.36
C LYS A 155 13.64 12.54 28.34
N GLU A 156 13.19 11.86 29.41
CA GLU A 156 14.08 11.19 30.38
C GLU A 156 14.88 10.07 29.70
N TYR A 157 14.26 9.27 28.82
CA TYR A 157 14.96 8.24 28.08
C TYR A 157 16.06 8.82 27.20
N ILE A 158 15.80 9.89 26.46
CA ILE A 158 16.80 10.57 25.64
C ILE A 158 17.97 11.07 26.50
N ALA A 159 17.69 11.69 27.65
CA ALA A 159 18.74 12.16 28.57
C ALA A 159 19.60 10.99 29.08
N LEU A 160 18.97 9.89 29.49
CA LEU A 160 19.64 8.66 29.91
C LEU A 160 20.53 8.08 28.80
N ALA A 161 19.99 7.92 27.58
CA ALA A 161 20.72 7.35 26.45
C ALA A 161 21.92 8.21 26.04
N ARG A 162 21.78 9.52 26.04
CA ARG A 162 22.89 10.46 25.81
C ARG A 162 24.00 10.38 26.85
N SER A 163 23.68 10.08 28.13
CA SER A 163 24.66 9.90 29.18
C SER A 163 25.42 8.57 29.11
N ARG A 164 24.98 7.67 28.21
CA ARG A 164 25.53 6.31 28.06
C ARG A 164 25.77 5.96 26.58
N PRO A 165 26.65 6.71 25.87
CA PRO A 165 26.89 6.47 24.46
C PRO A 165 27.38 5.04 24.20
N GLY A 166 26.85 4.37 23.19
CA GLY A 166 27.19 2.99 22.82
C GLY A 166 26.76 1.91 23.82
N LYS A 167 25.93 2.22 24.85
CA LYS A 167 25.49 1.26 25.87
C LYS A 167 24.03 0.86 25.75
N MET A 168 23.18 1.72 25.17
CA MET A 168 21.76 1.39 24.98
C MET A 168 21.61 0.50 23.75
N THR A 169 20.77 -0.53 23.88
CA THR A 169 20.51 -1.50 22.81
C THR A 169 19.07 -1.39 22.30
N PHE A 170 18.88 -1.60 21.00
CA PHE A 170 17.54 -1.63 20.39
C PHE A 170 17.36 -2.82 19.44
N GLY A 171 16.14 -3.35 19.41
CA GLY A 171 15.80 -4.43 18.49
C GLY A 171 15.28 -3.92 17.16
N THR A 172 15.71 -4.54 16.04
CA THR A 172 15.11 -4.33 14.71
C THR A 172 14.87 -5.65 13.98
N ILE A 173 14.02 -5.61 12.96
CA ILE A 173 13.75 -6.75 12.07
C ILE A 173 14.41 -6.57 10.70
N GLY A 174 15.47 -5.76 10.65
CA GLY A 174 16.25 -5.49 9.45
C GLY A 174 15.98 -4.15 8.81
N ALA A 175 16.91 -3.73 7.99
CA ALA A 175 16.88 -2.47 7.27
C ALA A 175 15.72 -2.40 6.27
N GLY A 176 15.12 -1.21 6.14
CA GLY A 176 14.07 -0.93 5.17
C GLY A 176 12.64 -1.01 5.72
N GLN A 177 12.41 -1.63 6.87
CA GLN A 177 11.11 -1.63 7.53
C GLN A 177 10.89 -0.35 8.37
N ILE A 178 9.63 0.05 8.57
CA ILE A 178 9.32 1.30 9.30
C ILE A 178 9.88 1.32 10.74
N PRO A 179 9.87 0.23 11.53
CA PRO A 179 10.51 0.23 12.84
C PRO A 179 12.01 0.58 12.80
N TYR A 180 12.74 0.08 11.80
CA TYR A 180 14.14 0.46 11.58
C TYR A 180 14.29 1.96 11.35
N TRP A 181 13.52 2.51 10.40
CA TRP A 181 13.54 3.95 10.11
C TRP A 181 13.11 4.80 11.30
N SER A 182 12.16 4.30 12.12
CA SER A 182 11.73 4.98 13.35
C SER A 182 12.89 5.12 14.34
N VAL A 183 13.69 4.06 14.52
CA VAL A 183 14.86 4.10 15.39
C VAL A 183 15.95 5.02 14.82
N ILE A 184 16.26 4.91 13.52
CA ILE A 184 17.31 5.73 12.91
C ILE A 184 16.94 7.22 13.00
N LEU A 185 15.70 7.60 12.67
CA LEU A 185 15.24 8.97 12.83
C LEU A 185 15.30 9.43 14.30
N PHE A 186 14.84 8.57 15.23
CA PHE A 186 14.87 8.85 16.66
C PHE A 186 16.30 9.10 17.16
N ASN A 187 17.22 8.18 16.86
CA ASN A 187 18.61 8.28 17.30
C ASN A 187 19.31 9.52 16.70
N ASN A 188 19.07 9.82 15.41
CA ASN A 188 19.63 11.01 14.78
C ASN A 188 19.11 12.30 15.42
N MET A 189 17.79 12.46 15.55
CA MET A 189 17.19 13.67 16.13
C MET A 189 17.55 13.81 17.62
N ALA A 190 17.56 12.71 18.34
CA ALA A 190 17.91 12.67 19.75
C ALA A 190 19.42 12.69 20.00
N ARG A 191 20.29 12.57 18.97
CA ARG A 191 21.76 12.44 19.10
C ARG A 191 22.14 11.32 20.08
N ILE A 192 21.54 10.15 19.90
CA ILE A 192 21.79 8.93 20.68
C ILE A 192 22.71 8.03 19.89
N ASP A 193 23.78 7.55 20.53
CA ASP A 193 24.59 6.45 20.07
C ASP A 193 24.10 5.17 20.76
N ALA A 194 23.51 4.23 19.98
CA ALA A 194 22.92 2.99 20.48
C ALA A 194 23.27 1.81 19.57
N VAL A 195 23.30 0.63 20.14
CA VAL A 195 23.72 -0.61 19.46
C VAL A 195 22.48 -1.34 18.92
N GLU A 196 22.52 -1.66 17.65
CA GLU A 196 21.48 -2.47 17.00
C GLU A 196 21.63 -3.96 17.34
N VAL A 197 20.51 -4.61 17.68
CA VAL A 197 20.36 -6.06 17.78
C VAL A 197 19.35 -6.49 16.72
N ALA A 198 19.81 -7.17 15.68
CA ALA A 198 18.98 -7.59 14.56
C ALA A 198 18.26 -8.90 14.89
N TYR A 199 16.95 -8.94 14.63
CA TYR A 199 16.07 -10.09 14.83
C TYR A 199 15.47 -10.56 13.50
N LYS A 200 15.06 -11.83 13.46
CA LYS A 200 14.37 -12.42 12.29
C LYS A 200 12.86 -12.11 12.27
N SER A 201 12.29 -11.71 13.42
CA SER A 201 10.86 -11.39 13.56
C SER A 201 10.61 -10.34 14.64
N THR A 202 9.47 -9.66 14.53
CA THR A 202 8.99 -8.68 15.51
C THR A 202 8.79 -9.33 16.89
N GLU A 203 8.31 -10.57 16.92
CA GLU A 203 8.06 -11.34 18.14
C GLU A 203 9.37 -11.62 18.90
N GLY A 204 10.44 -11.99 18.17
CA GLY A 204 11.76 -12.21 18.76
C GLY A 204 12.31 -10.95 19.43
N ALA A 205 12.24 -9.81 18.74
CA ALA A 205 12.63 -8.52 19.30
C ALA A 205 11.78 -8.13 20.53
N LEU A 206 10.46 -8.40 20.47
CA LEU A 206 9.56 -8.10 21.58
C LEU A 206 9.83 -8.99 22.81
N ILE A 207 10.12 -10.27 22.63
CA ILE A 207 10.48 -11.19 23.72
C ILE A 207 11.74 -10.69 24.45
N ASP A 208 12.76 -10.27 23.71
CA ASP A 208 14.00 -9.79 24.31
C ASP A 208 13.83 -8.40 24.96
N LEU A 209 12.96 -7.54 24.44
CA LEU A 209 12.57 -6.31 25.12
C LEU A 209 11.84 -6.60 26.44
N ILE A 210 10.89 -7.54 26.45
CA ILE A 210 10.14 -7.94 27.65
C ILE A 210 11.06 -8.59 28.71
N SER A 211 12.10 -9.28 28.29
CA SER A 211 13.09 -9.89 29.20
C SER A 211 14.19 -8.93 29.63
N GLY A 212 14.20 -7.69 29.13
CA GLY A 212 15.22 -6.69 29.43
C GLY A 212 16.59 -6.94 28.79
N ARG A 213 16.67 -7.78 27.72
CA ARG A 213 17.91 -8.02 26.97
C ARG A 213 18.20 -6.92 25.96
N VAL A 214 17.18 -6.21 25.53
CA VAL A 214 17.29 -4.93 24.80
C VAL A 214 16.57 -3.84 25.58
N ASP A 215 17.05 -2.60 25.47
CA ASP A 215 16.57 -1.48 26.28
C ASP A 215 15.30 -0.86 25.71
N TYR A 216 15.21 -0.76 24.38
CA TYR A 216 14.06 -0.15 23.71
C TYR A 216 13.79 -0.74 22.32
N ASN A 217 12.56 -0.52 21.86
CA ASN A 217 12.13 -0.86 20.50
C ASN A 217 11.00 0.07 20.06
N PHE A 218 10.84 0.25 18.75
CA PHE A 218 9.62 0.76 18.17
C PHE A 218 8.76 -0.43 17.71
N ALA A 219 7.68 -0.69 18.43
CA ALA A 219 6.80 -1.82 18.16
C ALA A 219 5.39 -1.34 17.76
N PRO A 220 4.61 -2.18 17.02
CA PRO A 220 3.23 -1.86 16.67
C PRO A 220 2.39 -1.54 17.93
N VAL A 221 1.40 -0.66 17.80
CA VAL A 221 0.52 -0.26 18.90
C VAL A 221 -0.13 -1.43 19.62
N VAL A 222 -0.47 -2.50 18.91
CA VAL A 222 -1.03 -3.74 19.50
C VAL A 222 -0.04 -4.36 20.50
N ALA A 223 1.25 -4.35 20.21
CA ALA A 223 2.26 -4.86 21.13
C ALA A 223 2.30 -4.03 22.43
N ALA A 224 2.12 -2.71 22.35
CA ALA A 224 2.00 -1.85 23.53
C ALA A 224 0.75 -2.16 24.35
N LEU A 225 -0.41 -2.33 23.69
CA LEU A 225 -1.67 -2.64 24.35
C LEU A 225 -1.66 -4.00 25.06
N THR A 226 -1.13 -5.03 24.42
CA THR A 226 -1.09 -6.40 24.96
C THR A 226 -0.04 -6.59 26.03
N ASN A 227 1.00 -5.73 26.09
CA ASN A 227 2.09 -5.83 27.06
C ASN A 227 2.20 -4.64 28.02
N LYS A 228 1.13 -3.87 28.20
CA LYS A 228 1.11 -2.67 29.06
C LYS A 228 1.55 -2.91 30.51
N ALA A 229 1.38 -4.13 31.04
CA ALA A 229 1.84 -4.50 32.37
C ALA A 229 3.35 -4.84 32.42
N ARG A 230 3.98 -5.11 31.28
CA ARG A 230 5.36 -5.61 31.17
C ARG A 230 6.31 -4.62 30.50
N LEU A 231 5.78 -3.65 29.74
CA LEU A 231 6.55 -2.65 29.01
C LEU A 231 5.97 -1.25 29.28
N ARG A 232 6.84 -0.26 29.21
CA ARG A 232 6.44 1.15 29.33
C ARG A 232 6.41 1.79 27.95
N SER A 233 5.25 2.37 27.60
CA SER A 233 5.07 3.18 26.40
C SER A 233 5.49 4.62 26.69
N LEU A 234 6.44 5.16 25.91
CA LEU A 234 6.98 6.50 26.14
C LEU A 234 6.44 7.52 25.14
N ALA A 235 6.26 7.14 23.88
CA ALA A 235 5.70 8.01 22.84
C ALA A 235 5.22 7.18 21.62
N VAL A 236 4.28 7.75 20.85
CA VAL A 236 3.86 7.21 19.54
C VAL A 236 4.55 7.94 18.40
N THR A 237 4.68 7.26 17.26
CA THR A 237 5.40 7.78 16.07
C THR A 237 4.54 8.65 15.15
N THR A 238 3.26 8.79 15.41
CA THR A 238 2.34 9.67 14.69
C THR A 238 2.58 11.14 15.05
N SER A 239 2.14 12.07 14.19
CA SER A 239 2.22 13.52 14.43
C SER A 239 1.37 13.98 15.62
N ALA A 240 0.28 13.25 15.92
CA ALA A 240 -0.60 13.45 17.06
C ALA A 240 -0.71 12.16 17.88
N ARG A 241 -1.33 12.23 19.06
CA ARG A 241 -1.63 11.04 19.88
C ARG A 241 -2.56 10.09 19.14
N SER A 242 -2.34 8.79 19.31
CA SER A 242 -3.25 7.78 18.76
C SER A 242 -4.50 7.64 19.62
N PRO A 243 -5.70 7.54 19.02
CA PRO A 243 -6.92 7.21 19.73
C PRO A 243 -6.86 5.88 20.50
N MET A 244 -6.01 4.96 20.05
CA MET A 244 -5.80 3.66 20.71
C MET A 244 -4.94 3.76 21.97
N LEU A 245 -4.13 4.82 22.12
CA LEU A 245 -3.26 5.10 23.28
C LEU A 245 -3.33 6.59 23.63
N PRO A 246 -4.49 7.11 24.08
CA PRO A 246 -4.71 8.55 24.29
C PRO A 246 -3.79 9.16 25.36
N ASP A 247 -3.33 8.34 26.31
CA ASP A 247 -2.44 8.76 27.39
C ASP A 247 -0.97 8.81 26.98
N VAL A 248 -0.60 8.22 25.84
CA VAL A 248 0.78 8.18 25.33
C VAL A 248 0.97 9.36 24.36
N PRO A 249 1.90 10.29 24.65
CA PRO A 249 2.09 11.46 23.79
C PRO A 249 2.70 11.09 22.44
N ALA A 250 2.48 11.93 21.42
CA ALA A 250 3.26 11.89 20.20
C ALA A 250 4.73 12.23 20.50
N MET A 251 5.67 11.63 19.75
CA MET A 251 7.10 11.89 19.96
C MET A 251 7.45 13.37 19.76
N GLY A 252 6.80 14.01 18.77
CA GLY A 252 6.96 15.46 18.53
C GLY A 252 6.52 16.32 19.71
N GLU A 253 5.45 15.93 20.39
CA GLU A 253 4.94 16.58 21.60
C GLU A 253 5.85 16.30 22.82
N ALA A 254 6.29 15.04 22.97
CA ALA A 254 6.99 14.56 24.16
C ALA A 254 8.43 15.07 24.26
N ALA A 255 9.18 15.11 23.13
CA ALA A 255 10.62 15.33 23.19
C ALA A 255 11.29 15.85 21.91
N LEU A 256 10.79 15.49 20.73
CA LEU A 256 11.46 15.72 19.43
C LEU A 256 10.52 16.43 18.43
N PRO A 257 10.37 17.76 18.50
CA PRO A 257 9.54 18.49 17.54
C PRO A 257 9.86 18.13 16.09
N GLY A 258 8.83 17.83 15.29
CA GLY A 258 8.96 17.40 13.91
C GLY A 258 9.22 15.89 13.70
N TYR A 259 9.34 15.10 14.77
CA TYR A 259 9.41 13.66 14.64
C TYR A 259 8.06 13.09 14.21
N GLU A 260 8.07 12.35 13.11
CA GLU A 260 6.92 11.60 12.61
C GLU A 260 7.41 10.42 11.77
N MET A 261 7.02 9.19 12.12
CA MET A 261 7.36 7.97 11.39
C MET A 261 6.31 6.87 11.60
N PRO A 262 5.01 7.10 11.30
CA PRO A 262 4.01 6.04 11.34
C PRO A 262 4.21 5.05 10.20
N ALA A 263 3.78 3.81 10.35
CA ALA A 263 3.52 2.97 9.19
C ALA A 263 2.25 3.45 8.49
N TRP A 264 2.16 3.20 7.19
CA TRP A 264 0.93 3.37 6.42
C TRP A 264 0.94 2.43 5.23
N ARG A 265 -0.25 2.03 4.80
CA ARG A 265 -0.48 1.14 3.66
C ARG A 265 -1.37 1.79 2.63
N SER A 266 -1.17 1.40 1.39
CA SER A 266 -1.87 1.94 0.23
C SER A 266 -2.04 0.88 -0.85
N ILE A 267 -2.95 1.12 -1.78
CA ILE A 267 -3.03 0.39 -3.04
C ILE A 267 -2.35 1.20 -4.12
N LEU A 268 -1.49 0.52 -4.85
CA LEU A 268 -0.78 0.98 -6.02
C LEU A 268 -1.08 0.05 -7.21
N GLY A 269 -0.94 0.56 -8.41
CA GLY A 269 -0.82 -0.26 -9.61
C GLY A 269 0.50 -0.01 -10.33
N PRO A 270 0.82 -0.76 -11.40
CA PRO A 270 1.93 -0.45 -12.29
C PRO A 270 1.80 0.94 -12.90
N ALA A 271 2.91 1.59 -13.24
CA ALA A 271 2.89 2.90 -13.86
C ALA A 271 2.10 2.92 -15.18
N GLY A 272 1.31 3.96 -15.40
CA GLY A 272 0.54 4.15 -16.64
C GLY A 272 -0.85 3.50 -16.65
N MET A 273 -1.43 3.20 -15.49
CA MET A 273 -2.84 2.79 -15.42
C MET A 273 -3.75 3.91 -15.94
N ARG A 274 -4.82 3.53 -16.64
CA ARG A 274 -5.83 4.49 -17.12
C ARG A 274 -6.56 5.15 -15.94
N SER A 275 -6.83 6.46 -16.06
CA SER A 275 -7.50 7.27 -15.03
C SER A 275 -8.84 6.69 -14.60
N GLU A 276 -9.65 6.19 -15.54
CA GLU A 276 -10.97 5.64 -15.25
C GLU A 276 -10.90 4.40 -14.34
N ILE A 277 -9.83 3.59 -14.47
CA ILE A 277 -9.59 2.43 -13.61
C ILE A 277 -9.15 2.89 -12.22
N VAL A 278 -8.25 3.87 -12.16
CA VAL A 278 -7.77 4.43 -10.89
C VAL A 278 -8.92 5.06 -10.10
N GLU A 279 -9.76 5.84 -10.76
CA GLU A 279 -10.93 6.49 -10.16
C GLU A 279 -11.96 5.47 -9.64
N ALA A 280 -12.26 4.42 -10.44
CA ALA A 280 -13.18 3.36 -10.04
C ALA A 280 -12.66 2.61 -8.79
N LEU A 281 -11.37 2.27 -8.77
CA LEU A 281 -10.72 1.63 -7.62
C LEU A 281 -10.70 2.57 -6.40
N ASN A 282 -10.29 3.83 -6.57
CA ASN A 282 -10.25 4.81 -5.48
C ASN A 282 -11.62 4.99 -4.84
N LYS A 283 -12.65 5.19 -5.65
CA LYS A 283 -14.05 5.31 -5.19
C LYS A 283 -14.48 4.09 -4.38
N SER A 284 -14.22 2.89 -4.91
CA SER A 284 -14.61 1.64 -4.26
C SER A 284 -13.84 1.41 -2.96
N ILE A 285 -12.54 1.68 -2.93
CA ILE A 285 -11.70 1.61 -1.72
C ILE A 285 -12.22 2.58 -0.66
N ARG A 286 -12.50 3.82 -1.00
CA ARG A 286 -13.05 4.81 -0.06
C ARG A 286 -14.37 4.36 0.55
N GLN A 287 -15.26 3.76 -0.25
CA GLN A 287 -16.53 3.22 0.22
C GLN A 287 -16.32 2.04 1.18
N VAL A 288 -15.43 1.10 0.83
CA VAL A 288 -15.07 -0.04 1.68
C VAL A 288 -14.47 0.42 3.00
N MET A 289 -13.49 1.34 2.96
CA MET A 289 -12.79 1.82 4.16
C MET A 289 -13.68 2.67 5.08
N ALA A 290 -14.78 3.23 4.57
CA ALA A 290 -15.78 3.95 5.37
C ALA A 290 -16.78 3.02 6.08
N ALA A 291 -16.87 1.74 5.69
CA ALA A 291 -17.83 0.79 6.27
C ALA A 291 -17.53 0.54 7.76
N PRO A 292 -18.57 0.57 8.65
CA PRO A 292 -18.37 0.45 10.10
C PRO A 292 -17.67 -0.84 10.54
N ASP A 293 -17.99 -1.97 9.91
CA ASP A 293 -17.39 -3.28 10.19
C ASP A 293 -15.91 -3.33 9.79
N VAL A 294 -15.54 -2.70 8.66
CA VAL A 294 -14.15 -2.57 8.22
C VAL A 294 -13.36 -1.68 9.19
N ARG A 295 -13.90 -0.51 9.52
CA ARG A 295 -13.28 0.41 10.47
C ARG A 295 -13.02 -0.23 11.82
N GLN A 296 -14.01 -0.95 12.36
CA GLN A 296 -13.87 -1.65 13.64
C GLN A 296 -12.73 -2.69 13.57
N ARG A 297 -12.74 -3.56 12.56
CA ARG A 297 -11.70 -4.59 12.41
C ARG A 297 -10.30 -4.02 12.20
N MET A 298 -10.18 -2.88 11.50
CA MET A 298 -8.92 -2.16 11.35
C MET A 298 -8.41 -1.64 12.69
N LEU A 299 -9.27 -0.97 13.48
CA LEU A 299 -8.90 -0.46 14.82
C LEU A 299 -8.50 -1.59 15.77
N GLU A 300 -9.23 -2.72 15.75
CA GLU A 300 -8.88 -3.92 16.54
C GLU A 300 -7.51 -4.50 16.15
N SER A 301 -7.09 -4.35 14.88
CA SER A 301 -5.76 -4.76 14.40
C SER A 301 -4.66 -3.72 14.67
N GLY A 302 -4.98 -2.59 15.28
CA GLY A 302 -4.01 -1.52 15.55
C GLY A 302 -3.79 -0.57 14.39
N SER A 303 -4.71 -0.54 13.43
CA SER A 303 -4.67 0.31 12.23
C SER A 303 -5.77 1.36 12.25
N GLU A 304 -5.45 2.59 11.93
CA GLU A 304 -6.41 3.70 11.80
C GLU A 304 -6.81 3.83 10.32
N PRO A 305 -8.04 3.46 9.93
CA PRO A 305 -8.47 3.52 8.54
C PRO A 305 -8.59 4.96 8.07
N ILE A 306 -7.85 5.28 7.03
CA ILE A 306 -7.88 6.56 6.32
C ILE A 306 -7.79 6.28 4.82
N THR A 307 -8.25 7.23 4.01
CA THR A 307 -8.15 7.15 2.55
C THR A 307 -7.61 8.46 1.99
N SER A 308 -7.15 8.42 0.75
CA SER A 308 -6.66 9.59 0.04
C SER A 308 -7.15 9.61 -1.41
N THR A 309 -6.99 10.74 -2.07
CA THR A 309 -6.96 10.77 -3.54
C THR A 309 -5.65 10.20 -4.06
N PRO A 310 -5.55 9.84 -5.36
CA PRO A 310 -4.29 9.43 -5.98
C PRO A 310 -3.20 10.52 -5.89
N GLU A 311 -3.58 11.79 -6.03
CA GLU A 311 -2.68 12.95 -5.98
C GLU A 311 -2.10 13.13 -4.56
N GLU A 312 -2.95 13.05 -3.54
CA GLU A 312 -2.51 13.10 -2.13
C GLU A 312 -1.54 11.97 -1.79
N LEU A 313 -1.80 10.76 -2.32
CA LEU A 313 -0.89 9.62 -2.12
C LEU A 313 0.43 9.82 -2.86
N THR A 314 0.40 10.39 -4.08
CA THR A 314 1.61 10.75 -4.84
C THR A 314 2.46 11.75 -4.06
N ALA A 315 1.84 12.82 -3.55
CA ALA A 315 2.51 13.84 -2.75
C ALA A 315 3.12 13.24 -1.47
N ARG A 316 2.41 12.32 -0.80
CA ARG A 316 2.90 11.60 0.37
C ARG A 316 4.14 10.77 0.04
N PHE A 317 4.15 10.03 -1.06
CA PHE A 317 5.35 9.28 -1.49
C PHE A 317 6.52 10.21 -1.78
N ALA A 318 6.29 11.35 -2.45
CA ALA A 318 7.34 12.32 -2.75
C ALA A 318 7.97 12.89 -1.46
N ASP A 319 7.16 13.32 -0.50
CA ASP A 319 7.63 13.76 0.82
C ASP A 319 8.44 12.68 1.54
N TRP A 320 7.97 11.44 1.51
CA TRP A 320 8.65 10.34 2.19
C TRP A 320 9.96 9.93 1.51
N VAL A 321 10.04 9.96 0.18
CA VAL A 321 11.30 9.73 -0.55
C VAL A 321 12.35 10.77 -0.15
N GLU A 322 11.96 12.06 -0.10
CA GLU A 322 12.85 13.15 0.34
C GLU A 322 13.27 12.95 1.80
N ARG A 323 12.31 12.66 2.69
CA ARG A 323 12.54 12.45 4.12
C ARG A 323 13.51 11.28 4.36
N PHE A 324 13.30 10.12 3.74
CA PHE A 324 14.20 8.98 3.87
C PHE A 324 15.59 9.24 3.29
N GLY A 325 15.68 9.99 2.20
CA GLY A 325 16.96 10.43 1.65
C GLY A 325 17.76 11.26 2.65
N LYS A 326 17.11 12.22 3.32
CA LYS A 326 17.74 13.04 4.37
C LYS A 326 18.18 12.19 5.57
N ILE A 327 17.31 11.28 6.04
CA ILE A 327 17.62 10.38 7.17
C ILE A 327 18.81 9.48 6.82
N ALA A 328 18.81 8.86 5.64
CA ALA A 328 19.88 7.99 5.20
C ALA A 328 21.23 8.72 5.10
N ALA A 329 21.23 9.92 4.52
CA ALA A 329 22.43 10.75 4.42
C ALA A 329 22.99 11.13 5.80
N GLN A 330 22.13 11.54 6.74
CA GLN A 330 22.52 11.90 8.10
C GLN A 330 23.05 10.72 8.91
N ALA A 331 22.51 9.51 8.67
CA ALA A 331 22.93 8.28 9.33
C ALA A 331 24.10 7.58 8.64
N GLY A 332 24.58 8.09 7.50
CA GLY A 332 25.65 7.45 6.72
C GLY A 332 25.24 6.09 6.15
N LEU A 333 23.93 5.83 5.95
CA LEU A 333 23.43 4.55 5.43
C LEU A 333 23.84 4.37 3.96
N LYS A 334 24.18 3.12 3.62
CA LYS A 334 24.48 2.71 2.24
C LYS A 334 23.66 1.46 1.91
N PRO A 335 23.16 1.32 0.69
CA PRO A 335 22.51 0.10 0.24
C PRO A 335 23.46 -1.11 0.37
N GLN A 336 22.96 -2.19 0.95
CA GLN A 336 23.67 -3.45 1.14
C GLN A 336 23.07 -4.56 0.28
#